data_d8267389cf5c58edec246e2b5027b5cb
#
_entry.id   d8267389cf5c58edec246e2b5027b5cb
#
_cell.length_a   1.000
_cell.length_b   1.000
_cell.length_c   1.000
_cell.angle_alpha   90.00
_cell.angle_beta   90.00
_cell.angle_gamma   90.00
#
_symmetry.space_group_name_H-M   'P 1'
#
loop_
_entity.id
_entity.type
_entity.pdbx_description
1 polymer ?
#
loop_
_entity_poly.entity_id
_entity_poly.type
_entity_poly.pdbx_seq_one_letter_code
_entity_poly.pdbx_strand_id
1 'polypeptide(L)'
;MMCAAAFLLSACAGMNKNTVNYQMSKYDSAKYYVVAGEGMSKNEAAQNALTNMQREMVQNAPAAADQGVVTDLMANADVEKVWRDADVSAKHYYALAVLPREKARKVLTPLLDQTDAKLAGLSAQFSAPAQPLADLKIAFKMQPLISRRAALDDMYQFLDAGQQAYEAEKFSAYKDVLKEKMAAVLVAVEVEGVESEVMVTYVVDALNQMGLGVADTANGSEAVLVKIITEVDGYDSQKVQGLVWCSSGASVSLVDVARGVTFSRFNVHERAGTSRAADSQRQSMQSVGEQAARQITARLEAYLKTK
;
A
#
# COMPACT_ATOMS: atom_id res chain seq x y z
N MET A 1 -0.38 -4.71 -21.51
CA MET A 1 0.03 -4.30 -22.87
C MET A 1 1.55 -4.36 -22.90
N MET A 2 2.09 -5.48 -23.42
CA MET A 2 3.54 -5.78 -23.43
C MET A 2 4.19 -5.03 -24.58
N CYS A 3 5.11 -4.11 -24.31
CA CYS A 3 6.06 -3.62 -25.32
C CYS A 3 7.31 -4.49 -25.28
N ALA A 4 7.34 -5.49 -26.16
CA ALA A 4 8.55 -6.21 -26.50
C ALA A 4 9.42 -5.31 -27.38
N ALA A 5 10.50 -4.77 -26.83
CA ALA A 5 11.54 -4.11 -27.60
C ALA A 5 12.43 -5.17 -28.24
N ALA A 6 12.12 -5.52 -29.48
CA ALA A 6 12.99 -6.33 -30.32
C ALA A 6 14.19 -5.46 -30.75
N PHE A 7 15.35 -5.69 -30.15
CA PHE A 7 16.62 -5.17 -30.70
C PHE A 7 17.08 -5.99 -31.90
N LEU A 8 16.90 -5.40 -33.06
CA LEU A 8 17.47 -5.91 -34.30
C LEU A 8 19.02 -5.74 -34.26
N LEU A 9 19.70 -6.85 -34.28
CA LEU A 9 21.14 -6.95 -34.56
C LEU A 9 21.43 -6.47 -35.99
N SER A 10 21.92 -5.26 -36.16
CA SER A 10 22.53 -4.81 -37.41
C SER A 10 24.04 -4.76 -37.29
N ALA A 11 24.65 -5.33 -38.28
CA ALA A 11 26.01 -5.78 -38.53
C ALA A 11 27.15 -4.78 -38.24
N CYS A 12 28.24 -5.32 -37.74
CA CYS A 12 29.66 -5.10 -38.02
C CYS A 12 30.07 -3.77 -38.68
N ALA A 13 30.25 -2.75 -37.89
CA ALA A 13 31.28 -1.72 -38.04
C ALA A 13 31.96 -1.65 -36.69
N GLY A 14 33.30 -1.62 -36.59
CA GLY A 14 34.09 -1.82 -35.38
C GLY A 14 33.50 -1.19 -34.11
N MET A 15 32.85 -2.00 -33.31
CA MET A 15 32.22 -1.55 -32.06
C MET A 15 33.34 -1.00 -31.19
N ASN A 16 33.30 0.30 -30.89
CA ASN A 16 34.22 0.89 -29.97
C ASN A 16 34.09 0.15 -28.61
N LYS A 17 35.13 -0.63 -28.26
CA LYS A 17 35.17 -1.51 -27.08
C LYS A 17 35.08 -0.72 -25.75
N ASN A 18 35.08 0.61 -25.80
CA ASN A 18 34.99 1.50 -24.66
C ASN A 18 33.56 2.06 -24.42
N THR A 19 32.58 1.71 -25.25
CA THR A 19 31.21 2.16 -25.02
C THR A 19 30.57 1.42 -23.82
N VAL A 20 29.70 2.13 -23.10
CA VAL A 20 28.92 1.57 -21.97
C VAL A 20 28.19 0.30 -22.42
N ASN A 21 27.46 0.35 -23.54
CA ASN A 21 26.68 -0.78 -24.06
C ASN A 21 27.57 -2.00 -24.35
N TYR A 22 28.76 -1.81 -24.93
CA TYR A 22 29.70 -2.91 -25.18
C TYR A 22 30.22 -3.52 -23.87
N GLN A 23 30.49 -2.70 -22.86
CA GLN A 23 30.96 -3.22 -21.58
C GLN A 23 29.83 -3.93 -20.80
N MET A 24 28.61 -3.41 -20.83
CA MET A 24 27.45 -4.08 -20.24
C MET A 24 27.13 -5.40 -20.93
N SER A 25 27.27 -5.48 -22.27
CA SER A 25 27.00 -6.72 -23.05
C SER A 25 27.91 -7.90 -22.72
N LYS A 26 28.99 -7.67 -21.94
CA LYS A 26 29.85 -8.76 -21.46
C LYS A 26 29.25 -9.53 -20.29
N TYR A 27 28.24 -8.93 -19.64
CA TYR A 27 27.54 -9.57 -18.54
C TYR A 27 26.27 -10.23 -19.07
N ASP A 28 26.14 -11.50 -18.80
CA ASP A 28 24.92 -12.25 -19.10
C ASP A 28 23.76 -11.69 -18.28
N SER A 29 22.80 -11.07 -18.96
CA SER A 29 21.64 -10.45 -18.30
C SER A 29 20.78 -11.44 -17.52
N ALA A 30 20.86 -12.73 -17.78
CA ALA A 30 20.20 -13.76 -16.98
C ALA A 30 20.91 -14.01 -15.64
N LYS A 31 22.19 -13.64 -15.50
CA LYS A 31 23.00 -13.88 -14.30
C LYS A 31 23.30 -12.62 -13.52
N TYR A 32 23.30 -11.47 -14.18
CA TYR A 32 23.74 -10.22 -13.58
C TYR A 32 22.73 -9.10 -13.84
N TYR A 33 22.51 -8.30 -12.81
CA TYR A 33 21.91 -6.98 -12.94
C TYR A 33 23.04 -5.96 -12.95
N VAL A 34 23.11 -5.15 -14.01
CA VAL A 34 24.25 -4.24 -14.26
C VAL A 34 23.74 -2.85 -14.54
N VAL A 35 24.31 -1.87 -13.86
CA VAL A 35 23.98 -0.46 -14.04
C VAL A 35 25.25 0.36 -14.23
N ALA A 36 25.21 1.31 -15.16
CA ALA A 36 26.33 2.21 -15.43
C ALA A 36 26.21 3.51 -14.62
N GLY A 37 27.38 4.05 -14.29
CA GLY A 37 27.54 5.41 -13.78
C GLY A 37 28.66 6.15 -14.51
N GLU A 38 28.58 7.45 -14.53
CA GLU A 38 29.57 8.33 -15.14
C GLU A 38 30.01 9.42 -14.15
N GLY A 39 31.20 9.99 -14.35
CA GLY A 39 31.75 11.06 -13.52
C GLY A 39 33.04 11.62 -14.01
N MET A 40 33.48 12.73 -13.44
CA MET A 40 34.74 13.40 -13.77
C MET A 40 35.97 12.73 -13.14
N SER A 41 35.74 11.79 -12.21
CA SER A 41 36.77 10.96 -11.59
C SER A 41 36.32 9.50 -11.53
N LYS A 42 37.31 8.58 -11.32
CA LYS A 42 37.01 7.15 -11.14
C LYS A 42 36.10 6.88 -9.95
N ASN A 43 36.32 7.56 -8.86
CA ASN A 43 35.54 7.40 -7.63
C ASN A 43 34.11 7.92 -7.82
N GLU A 44 33.95 9.05 -8.49
CA GLU A 44 32.64 9.62 -8.79
C GLU A 44 31.83 8.70 -9.72
N ALA A 45 32.44 8.19 -10.80
CA ALA A 45 31.78 7.23 -11.69
C ALA A 45 31.34 5.97 -10.95
N ALA A 46 32.20 5.43 -10.08
CA ALA A 46 31.91 4.27 -9.25
C ALA A 46 30.71 4.52 -8.30
N GLN A 47 30.75 5.65 -7.61
CA GLN A 47 29.68 6.06 -6.69
C GLN A 47 28.35 6.27 -7.44
N ASN A 48 28.41 6.92 -8.61
CA ASN A 48 27.23 7.17 -9.43
C ASN A 48 26.63 5.86 -9.98
N ALA A 49 27.46 4.85 -10.32
CA ALA A 49 26.96 3.54 -10.74
C ALA A 49 26.16 2.84 -9.63
N LEU A 50 26.67 2.84 -8.39
CA LEU A 50 25.96 2.29 -7.23
C LEU A 50 24.68 3.08 -6.91
N THR A 51 24.77 4.41 -6.95
CA THR A 51 23.61 5.29 -6.72
C THR A 51 22.52 5.09 -7.76
N ASN A 52 22.89 4.92 -9.02
CA ASN A 52 21.96 4.64 -10.10
C ASN A 52 21.29 3.27 -9.90
N MET A 53 22.05 2.24 -9.55
CA MET A 53 21.53 0.89 -9.24
C MET A 53 20.51 0.95 -8.09
N GLN A 54 20.85 1.62 -7.01
CA GLN A 54 19.93 1.82 -5.87
C GLN A 54 18.67 2.57 -6.30
N ARG A 55 18.79 3.63 -7.10
CA ARG A 55 17.66 4.42 -7.60
C ARG A 55 16.73 3.58 -8.45
N GLU A 56 17.25 2.77 -9.36
CA GLU A 56 16.44 1.88 -10.20
C GLU A 56 15.69 0.84 -9.36
N MET A 57 16.31 0.25 -8.32
CA MET A 57 15.62 -0.64 -7.39
C MET A 57 14.46 0.05 -6.67
N VAL A 58 14.69 1.28 -6.14
CA VAL A 58 13.65 2.07 -5.46
C VAL A 58 12.52 2.44 -6.42
N GLN A 59 12.83 2.79 -7.67
CA GLN A 59 11.81 3.17 -8.66
C GLN A 59 10.94 1.98 -9.11
N ASN A 60 11.53 0.80 -9.25
CA ASN A 60 10.81 -0.39 -9.73
C ASN A 60 10.09 -1.17 -8.62
N ALA A 61 10.53 -1.04 -7.36
CA ALA A 61 9.90 -1.67 -6.21
C ALA A 61 9.92 -0.75 -4.96
N PRO A 62 9.20 0.40 -5.00
CA PRO A 62 9.27 1.42 -3.94
C PRO A 62 8.85 0.89 -2.58
N ALA A 63 7.82 0.05 -2.52
CA ALA A 63 7.33 -0.50 -1.26
C ALA A 63 8.32 -1.50 -0.61
N ALA A 64 9.20 -2.14 -1.36
CA ALA A 64 10.29 -2.97 -0.83
C ALA A 64 11.46 -2.11 -0.30
N ALA A 65 11.69 -0.95 -0.90
CA ALA A 65 12.77 -0.03 -0.48
C ALA A 65 12.59 0.45 0.96
N ASP A 66 11.37 0.73 1.38
CA ASP A 66 11.04 1.20 2.73
C ASP A 66 11.32 0.16 3.83
N GLN A 67 11.63 -1.08 3.48
CA GLN A 67 11.85 -2.19 4.41
C GLN A 67 13.34 -2.54 4.63
N GLY A 68 14.26 -1.70 4.18
CA GLY A 68 15.70 -1.95 4.28
C GLY A 68 16.24 -2.98 3.27
N VAL A 69 15.38 -3.59 2.46
CA VAL A 69 15.73 -4.64 1.50
C VAL A 69 16.77 -4.16 0.48
N VAL A 70 16.63 -2.91 0.02
CA VAL A 70 17.59 -2.31 -0.94
C VAL A 70 18.99 -2.22 -0.33
N THR A 71 19.10 -1.89 0.95
CA THR A 71 20.40 -1.84 1.65
C THR A 71 21.09 -3.21 1.66
N ASP A 72 20.33 -4.26 1.96
CA ASP A 72 20.86 -5.63 1.99
C ASP A 72 21.24 -6.12 0.58
N LEU A 73 20.51 -5.73 -0.44
CA LEU A 73 20.84 -6.01 -1.84
C LEU A 73 22.11 -5.27 -2.27
N MET A 74 22.20 -3.97 -1.95
CA MET A 74 23.36 -3.14 -2.29
C MET A 74 24.65 -3.61 -1.60
N ALA A 75 24.57 -4.22 -0.43
CA ALA A 75 25.72 -4.86 0.23
C ALA A 75 26.31 -6.03 -0.57
N ASN A 76 25.59 -6.55 -1.57
CA ASN A 76 26.03 -7.63 -2.47
C ASN A 76 26.39 -7.13 -3.88
N ALA A 77 26.30 -5.82 -4.13
CA ALA A 77 26.67 -5.19 -5.38
C ALA A 77 28.14 -4.73 -5.33
N ASP A 78 28.87 -4.97 -6.41
CA ASP A 78 30.27 -4.59 -6.52
C ASP A 78 30.47 -3.66 -7.73
N VAL A 79 31.47 -2.76 -7.67
CA VAL A 79 31.94 -2.00 -8.84
C VAL A 79 33.04 -2.80 -9.51
N GLU A 80 32.67 -3.57 -10.56
CA GLU A 80 33.62 -4.48 -11.19
C GLU A 80 34.49 -3.82 -12.27
N LYS A 81 34.06 -2.70 -12.85
CA LYS A 81 34.79 -2.06 -13.91
C LYS A 81 34.70 -0.54 -13.86
N VAL A 82 35.87 0.10 -13.99
CA VAL A 82 35.99 1.55 -14.18
C VAL A 82 36.89 1.81 -15.37
N TRP A 83 36.48 2.64 -16.33
CA TRP A 83 37.28 2.97 -17.51
C TRP A 83 37.10 4.45 -17.91
N ARG A 84 38.02 4.94 -18.74
CA ARG A 84 37.95 6.27 -19.34
C ARG A 84 37.51 6.15 -20.79
N ASP A 85 36.63 7.07 -21.22
CA ASP A 85 36.38 7.24 -22.65
C ASP A 85 37.59 7.94 -23.27
N ALA A 86 38.22 7.28 -24.25
CA ALA A 86 39.40 7.81 -24.95
C ALA A 86 39.04 8.88 -25.99
N ASP A 87 37.78 8.90 -26.43
CA ASP A 87 37.31 9.73 -27.55
C ASP A 87 36.77 11.11 -27.05
N VAL A 88 36.65 11.29 -25.75
CA VAL A 88 36.19 12.56 -25.16
C VAL A 88 37.39 13.36 -24.63
N SER A 89 37.55 14.59 -25.11
CA SER A 89 38.64 15.51 -24.72
C SER A 89 38.62 15.89 -23.24
N ALA A 90 37.50 15.78 -22.55
CA ALA A 90 37.38 15.95 -21.12
C ALA A 90 37.68 14.64 -20.36
N LYS A 91 38.20 14.76 -19.12
CA LYS A 91 38.38 13.62 -18.22
C LYS A 91 37.00 13.09 -17.82
N HIS A 92 36.51 12.08 -18.54
CA HIS A 92 35.24 11.45 -18.30
C HIS A 92 35.47 9.94 -18.05
N TYR A 93 34.92 9.46 -16.94
CA TYR A 93 35.03 8.08 -16.48
C TYR A 93 33.67 7.44 -16.45
N TYR A 94 33.63 6.15 -16.76
CA TYR A 94 32.49 5.29 -16.61
C TYR A 94 32.80 4.17 -15.61
N ALA A 95 31.77 3.68 -14.94
CA ALA A 95 31.85 2.52 -14.06
C ALA A 95 30.63 1.61 -14.24
N LEU A 96 30.77 0.33 -13.95
CA LEU A 96 29.68 -0.61 -13.86
C LEU A 96 29.53 -1.11 -12.42
N ALA A 97 28.36 -0.89 -11.83
CA ALA A 97 27.89 -1.61 -10.68
C ALA A 97 27.25 -2.93 -11.13
N VAL A 98 27.60 -4.02 -10.51
CA VAL A 98 27.18 -5.37 -10.88
C VAL A 98 26.64 -6.08 -9.64
N LEU A 99 25.41 -6.55 -9.72
CA LEU A 99 24.77 -7.39 -8.71
C LEU A 99 24.49 -8.77 -9.34
N PRO A 100 25.15 -9.85 -8.85
CA PRO A 100 24.80 -11.20 -9.26
C PRO A 100 23.36 -11.53 -8.83
N ARG A 101 22.50 -11.92 -9.76
CA ARG A 101 21.10 -12.25 -9.48
C ARG A 101 20.93 -13.39 -8.48
N GLU A 102 21.89 -14.33 -8.46
CA GLU A 102 21.93 -15.38 -7.45
C GLU A 102 22.12 -14.83 -6.03
N LYS A 103 22.97 -13.80 -5.86
CA LYS A 103 23.13 -13.14 -4.55
C LYS A 103 21.84 -12.39 -4.16
N ALA A 104 21.20 -11.73 -5.12
CA ALA A 104 19.91 -11.07 -4.88
C ALA A 104 18.83 -12.09 -4.45
N ARG A 105 18.73 -13.25 -5.11
CA ARG A 105 17.81 -14.32 -4.69
C ARG A 105 18.11 -14.81 -3.27
N LYS A 106 19.39 -14.99 -2.91
CA LYS A 106 19.77 -15.40 -1.54
C LYS A 106 19.35 -14.39 -0.46
N VAL A 107 19.21 -13.12 -0.80
CA VAL A 107 18.66 -12.09 0.11
C VAL A 107 17.12 -12.16 0.15
N LEU A 108 16.47 -12.23 -1.00
CA LEU A 108 15.01 -12.10 -1.11
C LEU A 108 14.24 -13.36 -0.73
N THR A 109 14.72 -14.55 -1.14
CA THR A 109 14.00 -15.82 -0.88
C THR A 109 13.72 -16.06 0.59
N PRO A 110 14.67 -15.91 1.53
CA PRO A 110 14.38 -16.08 2.95
C PRO A 110 13.35 -15.10 3.50
N LEU A 111 13.30 -13.87 2.97
CA LEU A 111 12.32 -12.86 3.38
C LEU A 111 10.91 -13.21 2.87
N LEU A 112 10.80 -13.72 1.65
CA LEU A 112 9.58 -14.24 1.06
C LEU A 112 9.06 -15.45 1.85
N ASP A 113 9.92 -16.45 2.09
CA ASP A 113 9.59 -17.65 2.87
C ASP A 113 9.14 -17.31 4.30
N GLN A 114 9.85 -16.40 4.97
CA GLN A 114 9.46 -15.96 6.31
C GLN A 114 8.07 -15.27 6.32
N THR A 115 7.80 -14.48 5.28
CA THR A 115 6.51 -13.80 5.17
C THR A 115 5.40 -14.81 4.89
N ASP A 116 5.63 -15.77 4.00
CA ASP A 116 4.71 -16.84 3.68
C ASP A 116 4.46 -17.76 4.88
N ALA A 117 5.46 -18.08 5.68
CA ALA A 117 5.30 -18.84 6.92
C ALA A 117 4.40 -18.11 7.94
N LYS A 118 4.54 -16.78 8.06
CA LYS A 118 3.67 -15.96 8.92
C LYS A 118 2.23 -15.94 8.40
N LEU A 119 2.03 -15.80 7.08
CA LEU A 119 0.72 -15.86 6.44
C LEU A 119 0.05 -17.22 6.65
N ALA A 120 0.79 -18.32 6.48
CA ALA A 120 0.31 -19.67 6.75
C ALA A 120 -0.12 -19.85 8.21
N GLY A 121 0.71 -19.36 9.15
CA GLY A 121 0.39 -19.42 10.58
C GLY A 121 -0.85 -18.64 10.97
N LEU A 122 -1.12 -17.49 10.34
CA LEU A 122 -2.36 -16.75 10.53
C LEU A 122 -3.55 -17.40 9.86
N SER A 123 -3.38 -17.88 8.62
CA SER A 123 -4.45 -18.57 7.88
C SER A 123 -4.96 -19.82 8.61
N ALA A 124 -4.06 -20.55 9.28
CA ALA A 124 -4.42 -21.71 10.09
C ALA A 124 -5.21 -21.37 11.37
N GLN A 125 -5.29 -20.10 11.77
CA GLN A 125 -6.05 -19.66 12.95
C GLN A 125 -7.51 -19.33 12.64
N PHE A 126 -7.94 -19.31 11.37
CA PHE A 126 -9.33 -19.12 11.03
C PHE A 126 -10.19 -20.24 11.60
N SER A 127 -11.28 -19.84 12.26
CA SER A 127 -12.14 -20.78 12.99
C SER A 127 -13.03 -21.61 12.07
N ALA A 128 -13.29 -22.84 12.49
CA ALA A 128 -14.34 -23.69 11.94
C ALA A 128 -15.21 -24.23 13.09
N PRO A 129 -16.47 -23.74 13.34
CA PRO A 129 -17.22 -22.78 12.51
C PRO A 129 -16.66 -21.36 12.57
N ALA A 130 -16.95 -20.57 11.54
CA ALA A 130 -16.49 -19.19 11.41
C ALA A 130 -16.96 -18.33 12.58
N GLN A 131 -16.03 -17.52 13.12
CA GLN A 131 -16.32 -16.50 14.12
C GLN A 131 -16.00 -15.12 13.51
N PRO A 132 -16.99 -14.42 12.95
CA PRO A 132 -16.74 -13.30 12.04
C PRO A 132 -15.79 -12.25 12.59
N LEU A 133 -15.94 -11.83 13.86
CA LEU A 133 -15.08 -10.81 14.43
C LEU A 133 -13.67 -11.32 14.80
N ALA A 134 -13.55 -12.58 15.23
CA ALA A 134 -12.25 -13.21 15.46
C ALA A 134 -11.50 -13.43 14.14
N ASP A 135 -12.19 -13.92 13.12
CA ASP A 135 -11.65 -14.08 11.77
C ASP A 135 -11.23 -12.72 11.18
N LEU A 136 -12.01 -11.66 11.41
CA LEU A 136 -11.65 -10.30 10.99
C LEU A 136 -10.35 -9.80 11.64
N LYS A 137 -10.16 -10.08 12.93
CA LYS A 137 -8.88 -9.74 13.62
C LYS A 137 -7.68 -10.45 12.97
N ILE A 138 -7.84 -11.71 12.56
CA ILE A 138 -6.80 -12.46 11.86
C ILE A 138 -6.56 -11.84 10.47
N ALA A 139 -7.63 -11.55 9.72
CA ALA A 139 -7.57 -10.93 8.40
C ALA A 139 -6.82 -9.59 8.45
N PHE A 140 -7.08 -8.73 9.43
CA PHE A 140 -6.37 -7.46 9.62
C PHE A 140 -4.87 -7.64 9.94
N LYS A 141 -4.48 -8.73 10.62
CA LYS A 141 -3.06 -9.07 10.83
C LYS A 141 -2.40 -9.58 9.55
N MET A 142 -3.16 -10.18 8.64
CA MET A 142 -2.65 -10.67 7.35
C MET A 142 -2.41 -9.52 6.34
N GLN A 143 -3.22 -8.46 6.34
CA GLN A 143 -3.12 -7.36 5.36
C GLN A 143 -1.70 -6.78 5.23
N PRO A 144 -1.00 -6.36 6.30
CA PRO A 144 0.35 -5.81 6.18
C PRO A 144 1.36 -6.86 5.70
N LEU A 145 1.15 -8.15 5.99
CA LEU A 145 1.99 -9.22 5.48
C LEU A 145 1.76 -9.47 3.98
N ILE A 146 0.51 -9.39 3.51
CA ILE A 146 0.17 -9.47 2.08
C ILE A 146 0.83 -8.30 1.33
N SER A 147 0.73 -7.07 1.85
CA SER A 147 1.38 -5.91 1.24
C SER A 147 2.91 -6.06 1.22
N ARG A 148 3.50 -6.54 2.32
CA ARG A 148 4.94 -6.82 2.39
C ARG A 148 5.36 -7.90 1.39
N ARG A 149 4.58 -8.99 1.30
CA ARG A 149 4.85 -10.10 0.38
C ARG A 149 4.80 -9.64 -1.08
N ALA A 150 3.81 -8.81 -1.43
CA ALA A 150 3.71 -8.22 -2.76
C ALA A 150 4.93 -7.34 -3.09
N ALA A 151 5.33 -6.46 -2.18
CA ALA A 151 6.49 -5.61 -2.35
C ALA A 151 7.80 -6.40 -2.55
N LEU A 152 8.00 -7.46 -1.79
CA LEU A 152 9.16 -8.35 -1.95
C LEU A 152 9.12 -9.09 -3.29
N ASP A 153 7.93 -9.48 -3.76
CA ASP A 153 7.76 -10.15 -5.04
C ASP A 153 8.02 -9.21 -6.23
N ASP A 154 7.60 -7.95 -6.15
CA ASP A 154 7.93 -6.92 -7.13
C ASP A 154 9.46 -6.75 -7.29
N MET A 155 10.18 -6.70 -6.16
CA MET A 155 11.64 -6.62 -6.16
C MET A 155 12.27 -7.92 -6.71
N TYR A 156 11.72 -9.07 -6.34
CA TYR A 156 12.20 -10.37 -6.83
C TYR A 156 12.04 -10.45 -8.36
N GLN A 157 10.86 -10.13 -8.90
CA GLN A 157 10.59 -10.14 -10.34
C GLN A 157 11.47 -9.16 -11.10
N PHE A 158 11.66 -7.95 -10.57
CA PHE A 158 12.54 -6.96 -11.16
C PHE A 158 13.99 -7.46 -11.26
N LEU A 159 14.51 -8.05 -10.19
CA LEU A 159 15.88 -8.55 -10.14
C LEU A 159 16.04 -9.93 -10.83
N ASP A 160 14.99 -10.69 -11.03
CA ASP A 160 15.03 -12.01 -11.71
C ASP A 160 14.73 -11.92 -13.22
N ALA A 161 14.90 -10.75 -13.81
CA ALA A 161 14.71 -10.48 -15.25
C ALA A 161 13.30 -10.79 -15.77
N GLY A 162 12.28 -10.57 -14.96
CA GLY A 162 10.88 -10.76 -15.34
C GLY A 162 10.44 -12.23 -15.41
N GLN A 163 11.14 -13.13 -14.73
CA GLN A 163 10.67 -14.50 -14.51
C GLN A 163 9.42 -14.52 -13.64
N GLN A 164 8.83 -15.70 -13.46
CA GLN A 164 7.60 -15.83 -12.67
C GLN A 164 7.77 -15.35 -11.23
N ALA A 165 6.69 -14.78 -10.68
CA ALA A 165 6.61 -14.45 -9.28
C ALA A 165 6.94 -15.68 -8.40
N TYR A 166 7.63 -15.45 -7.30
CA TYR A 166 8.03 -16.50 -6.37
C TYR A 166 6.78 -17.15 -5.74
N GLU A 167 6.59 -18.47 -5.93
CA GLU A 167 5.43 -19.23 -5.43
C GLU A 167 4.07 -18.51 -5.62
N ALA A 168 3.82 -18.01 -6.83
CA ALA A 168 2.67 -17.15 -7.18
C ALA A 168 1.31 -17.76 -6.80
N GLU A 169 1.12 -19.07 -6.99
CA GLU A 169 -0.13 -19.77 -6.65
C GLU A 169 -0.40 -19.74 -5.14
N LYS A 170 0.62 -20.00 -4.33
CA LYS A 170 0.53 -19.95 -2.87
C LYS A 170 0.19 -18.55 -2.36
N PHE A 171 0.84 -17.53 -2.94
CA PHE A 171 0.54 -16.14 -2.60
C PHE A 171 -0.88 -15.74 -3.02
N SER A 172 -1.35 -16.18 -4.20
CA SER A 172 -2.74 -15.96 -4.62
C SER A 172 -3.73 -16.58 -3.64
N ALA A 173 -3.50 -17.80 -3.19
CA ALA A 173 -4.36 -18.47 -2.21
C ALA A 173 -4.51 -17.67 -0.91
N TYR A 174 -3.44 -17.03 -0.40
CA TYR A 174 -3.55 -16.16 0.79
C TYR A 174 -4.39 -14.91 0.53
N LYS A 175 -4.28 -14.30 -0.65
CA LYS A 175 -5.13 -13.16 -1.03
C LYS A 175 -6.60 -13.54 -1.13
N ASP A 176 -6.89 -14.69 -1.70
CA ASP A 176 -8.26 -15.19 -1.87
C ASP A 176 -8.90 -15.51 -0.52
N VAL A 177 -8.17 -16.17 0.39
CA VAL A 177 -8.63 -16.43 1.76
C VAL A 177 -8.89 -15.12 2.50
N LEU A 178 -7.97 -14.15 2.41
CA LEU A 178 -8.16 -12.84 3.03
C LEU A 178 -9.42 -12.15 2.52
N LYS A 179 -9.61 -12.12 1.20
CA LYS A 179 -10.78 -11.52 0.55
C LYS A 179 -12.08 -12.19 0.98
N GLU A 180 -12.11 -13.51 0.98
CA GLU A 180 -13.29 -14.30 1.42
C GLU A 180 -13.64 -13.99 2.87
N LYS A 181 -12.64 -14.02 3.77
CA LYS A 181 -12.87 -13.78 5.20
C LYS A 181 -13.31 -12.36 5.51
N MET A 182 -12.78 -11.36 4.80
CA MET A 182 -13.23 -9.98 4.96
C MET A 182 -14.65 -9.77 4.41
N ALA A 183 -14.97 -10.31 3.25
CA ALA A 183 -16.30 -10.22 2.66
C ALA A 183 -17.39 -10.96 3.46
N ALA A 184 -17.02 -12.00 4.23
CA ALA A 184 -17.95 -12.72 5.10
C ALA A 184 -18.35 -11.93 6.37
N VAL A 185 -17.62 -10.84 6.68
CA VAL A 185 -17.93 -10.00 7.83
C VAL A 185 -18.91 -8.92 7.44
N LEU A 186 -20.10 -8.96 8.05
CA LEU A 186 -21.12 -7.94 7.87
C LEU A 186 -21.03 -6.90 8.97
N VAL A 187 -21.12 -5.63 8.58
CA VAL A 187 -21.26 -4.49 9.46
C VAL A 187 -22.63 -3.86 9.20
N ALA A 188 -23.46 -3.75 10.23
CA ALA A 188 -24.70 -2.98 10.11
C ALA A 188 -24.45 -1.51 10.48
N VAL A 189 -25.13 -0.61 9.78
CA VAL A 189 -25.06 0.83 10.03
C VAL A 189 -26.46 1.34 10.28
N GLU A 190 -26.73 1.77 11.50
CA GLU A 190 -27.99 2.41 11.92
C GLU A 190 -27.73 3.90 12.12
N VAL A 191 -28.47 4.73 11.37
CA VAL A 191 -28.37 6.18 11.48
C VAL A 191 -29.75 6.76 11.76
N GLU A 192 -29.84 7.53 12.83
CA GLU A 192 -31.06 8.26 13.22
C GLU A 192 -30.78 9.76 13.24
N GLY A 193 -31.80 10.58 12.98
CA GLY A 193 -31.72 12.03 13.07
C GLY A 193 -31.74 12.76 11.73
N VAL A 194 -31.12 13.93 11.70
CA VAL A 194 -31.17 14.88 10.57
C VAL A 194 -30.15 14.49 9.50
N GLU A 195 -30.54 14.57 8.21
CA GLU A 195 -29.65 14.28 7.06
C GLU A 195 -28.98 12.88 7.16
N SER A 196 -29.70 11.89 7.70
CA SER A 196 -29.19 10.53 7.94
C SER A 196 -28.66 9.84 6.68
N GLU A 197 -29.27 10.08 5.51
CA GLU A 197 -28.84 9.52 4.22
C GLU A 197 -27.43 9.95 3.82
N VAL A 198 -27.09 11.22 4.11
CA VAL A 198 -25.74 11.74 3.85
C VAL A 198 -24.73 11.00 4.71
N MET A 199 -25.03 10.81 5.99
CA MET A 199 -24.18 10.09 6.93
C MET A 199 -23.96 8.63 6.51
N VAL A 200 -25.06 7.92 6.15
CA VAL A 200 -25.01 6.52 5.68
C VAL A 200 -24.03 6.39 4.52
N THR A 201 -24.13 7.29 3.51
CA THR A 201 -23.28 7.23 2.32
C THR A 201 -21.78 7.26 2.69
N TYR A 202 -21.33 8.23 3.49
CA TYR A 202 -19.91 8.33 3.87
C TYR A 202 -19.42 7.13 4.67
N VAL A 203 -20.24 6.63 5.59
CA VAL A 203 -19.86 5.51 6.45
C VAL A 203 -19.81 4.20 5.66
N VAL A 204 -20.81 3.94 4.81
CA VAL A 204 -20.86 2.74 3.96
C VAL A 204 -19.68 2.72 2.99
N ASP A 205 -19.38 3.85 2.34
CA ASP A 205 -18.23 3.95 1.43
C ASP A 205 -16.90 3.66 2.16
N ALA A 206 -16.72 4.21 3.35
CA ALA A 206 -15.51 3.98 4.13
C ALA A 206 -15.36 2.51 4.57
N LEU A 207 -16.43 1.85 4.98
CA LEU A 207 -16.42 0.43 5.34
C LEU A 207 -16.15 -0.47 4.12
N ASN A 208 -16.76 -0.15 2.98
CA ASN A 208 -16.50 -0.86 1.72
C ASN A 208 -15.05 -0.71 1.27
N GLN A 209 -14.43 0.47 1.44
CA GLN A 209 -13.00 0.69 1.16
C GLN A 209 -12.09 -0.15 2.07
N MET A 210 -12.54 -0.48 3.29
CA MET A 210 -11.85 -1.43 4.16
C MET A 210 -12.03 -2.90 3.70
N GLY A 211 -12.88 -3.17 2.71
CA GLY A 211 -13.20 -4.51 2.21
C GLY A 211 -14.23 -5.25 3.06
N LEU A 212 -15.01 -4.54 3.88
CA LEU A 212 -16.06 -5.12 4.72
C LEU A 212 -17.41 -5.11 3.98
N GLY A 213 -18.23 -6.13 4.21
CA GLY A 213 -19.62 -6.14 3.78
C GLY A 213 -20.48 -5.23 4.66
N VAL A 214 -21.39 -4.44 4.07
CA VAL A 214 -22.34 -3.62 4.83
C VAL A 214 -23.74 -4.20 4.64
N ALA A 215 -24.44 -4.45 5.73
CA ALA A 215 -25.83 -4.89 5.74
C ALA A 215 -26.77 -3.68 5.75
N ASP A 216 -27.81 -3.73 4.93
CA ASP A 216 -28.81 -2.65 4.84
C ASP A 216 -29.62 -2.46 6.13
N THR A 217 -29.75 -3.52 6.93
CA THR A 217 -30.47 -3.52 8.20
C THR A 217 -29.83 -4.45 9.20
N ALA A 218 -29.79 -4.04 10.48
CA ALA A 218 -29.35 -4.90 11.56
C ALA A 218 -30.35 -6.04 11.82
N ASN A 219 -29.88 -7.27 11.74
CA ASN A 219 -30.68 -8.47 11.95
C ASN A 219 -30.07 -9.45 12.97
N GLY A 220 -28.98 -9.06 13.61
CA GLY A 220 -28.26 -9.85 14.62
C GLY A 220 -27.24 -10.84 14.06
N SER A 221 -27.06 -10.89 12.72
CA SER A 221 -26.03 -11.71 12.08
C SER A 221 -24.73 -10.96 11.82
N GLU A 222 -24.73 -9.66 11.97
CA GLU A 222 -23.58 -8.79 11.79
C GLU A 222 -22.54 -8.95 12.91
N ALA A 223 -21.29 -8.78 12.58
CA ALA A 223 -20.19 -8.83 13.55
C ALA A 223 -20.06 -7.52 14.33
N VAL A 224 -20.31 -6.40 13.66
CA VAL A 224 -20.23 -5.04 14.23
C VAL A 224 -21.48 -4.25 13.87
N LEU A 225 -22.01 -3.51 14.85
CA LEU A 225 -23.08 -2.56 14.64
C LEU A 225 -22.54 -1.14 14.90
N VAL A 226 -22.67 -0.29 13.89
CA VAL A 226 -22.37 1.14 13.95
C VAL A 226 -23.66 1.89 14.17
N LYS A 227 -23.84 2.49 15.36
CA LYS A 227 -24.99 3.34 15.67
C LYS A 227 -24.58 4.80 15.63
N ILE A 228 -25.34 5.60 14.91
CA ILE A 228 -25.08 7.03 14.73
C ILE A 228 -26.37 7.80 14.99
N ILE A 229 -26.27 8.84 15.80
CA ILE A 229 -27.34 9.81 16.01
C ILE A 229 -26.82 11.14 15.53
N THR A 230 -27.48 11.70 14.51
CA THR A 230 -27.14 13.00 13.91
C THR A 230 -28.04 14.10 14.46
N GLU A 231 -27.47 15.28 14.69
CA GLU A 231 -28.18 16.45 15.19
C GLU A 231 -27.69 17.74 14.53
N VAL A 232 -28.54 18.74 14.53
CA VAL A 232 -28.16 20.12 14.20
C VAL A 232 -28.09 20.88 15.51
N ASP A 233 -26.89 21.29 15.89
CA ASP A 233 -26.67 22.02 17.15
C ASP A 233 -27.27 23.42 17.12
N GLY A 234 -27.28 24.04 15.94
CA GLY A 234 -27.92 25.34 15.74
C GLY A 234 -27.37 26.15 14.58
N TYR A 235 -28.01 27.31 14.40
CA TYR A 235 -27.58 28.32 13.44
C TYR A 235 -27.11 29.57 14.17
N ASP A 236 -26.13 30.27 13.61
CA ASP A 236 -25.80 31.59 14.12
C ASP A 236 -26.98 32.54 13.93
N SER A 237 -27.30 33.30 14.97
CA SER A 237 -28.40 34.25 14.98
C SER A 237 -28.19 35.44 14.02
N GLN A 238 -26.96 35.69 13.61
CA GLN A 238 -26.59 36.77 12.69
C GLN A 238 -25.70 36.26 11.56
N LYS A 239 -25.88 36.83 10.35
CA LYS A 239 -24.97 36.58 9.24
C LYS A 239 -23.60 37.16 9.52
N VAL A 240 -22.57 36.32 9.52
CA VAL A 240 -21.18 36.76 9.60
C VAL A 240 -20.60 36.78 8.20
N GLN A 241 -20.16 37.93 7.76
CA GLN A 241 -19.64 38.15 6.38
C GLN A 241 -20.65 37.76 5.27
N GLY A 242 -21.97 37.94 5.53
CA GLY A 242 -23.03 37.58 4.60
C GLY A 242 -23.38 36.08 4.56
N LEU A 243 -22.73 35.26 5.37
CA LEU A 243 -22.96 33.83 5.48
C LEU A 243 -23.84 33.48 6.68
N VAL A 244 -24.70 32.49 6.51
CA VAL A 244 -25.41 31.81 7.58
C VAL A 244 -24.58 30.60 7.99
N TRP A 245 -24.20 30.51 9.24
CA TRP A 245 -23.43 29.40 9.77
C TRP A 245 -24.33 28.38 10.45
N CYS A 246 -24.08 27.11 10.21
CA CYS A 246 -24.75 25.98 10.83
C CYS A 246 -23.71 25.08 11.49
N SER A 247 -23.97 24.67 12.72
CA SER A 247 -23.21 23.63 13.42
C SER A 247 -24.03 22.35 13.45
N SER A 248 -23.42 21.24 13.10
CA SER A 248 -24.03 19.92 13.12
C SER A 248 -23.12 18.95 13.86
N GLY A 249 -23.70 17.93 14.45
CA GLY A 249 -23.01 16.90 15.20
C GLY A 249 -23.48 15.49 14.91
N ALA A 250 -22.68 14.52 15.32
CA ALA A 250 -23.04 13.11 15.35
C ALA A 250 -22.45 12.43 16.58
N SER A 251 -23.27 11.64 17.27
CA SER A 251 -22.85 10.71 18.32
C SER A 251 -22.75 9.32 17.75
N VAL A 252 -21.56 8.70 17.83
CA VAL A 252 -21.24 7.40 17.23
C VAL A 252 -20.92 6.37 18.31
N SER A 253 -21.51 5.18 18.20
CA SER A 253 -21.20 4.01 19.02
C SER A 253 -20.88 2.80 18.14
N LEU A 254 -19.79 2.10 18.45
CA LEU A 254 -19.38 0.86 17.78
C LEU A 254 -19.58 -0.32 18.74
N VAL A 255 -20.38 -1.29 18.34
CA VAL A 255 -20.81 -2.41 19.17
C VAL A 255 -20.32 -3.73 18.58
N ASP A 256 -19.67 -4.55 19.39
CA ASP A 256 -19.41 -5.96 19.12
C ASP A 256 -20.73 -6.72 19.38
N VAL A 257 -21.40 -7.14 18.31
CA VAL A 257 -22.76 -7.72 18.41
C VAL A 257 -22.73 -9.04 19.16
N ALA A 258 -21.74 -9.90 18.89
CA ALA A 258 -21.64 -11.22 19.52
C ALA A 258 -21.45 -11.12 21.06
N ARG A 259 -20.78 -10.07 21.53
CA ARG A 259 -20.53 -9.83 22.96
C ARG A 259 -21.53 -8.87 23.60
N GLY A 260 -22.31 -8.14 22.81
CA GLY A 260 -23.19 -7.09 23.28
C GLY A 260 -22.45 -5.90 23.92
N VAL A 261 -21.17 -5.68 23.54
CA VAL A 261 -20.31 -4.67 24.19
C VAL A 261 -20.01 -3.51 23.25
N THR A 262 -20.28 -2.30 23.71
CA THR A 262 -19.79 -1.09 23.01
C THR A 262 -18.29 -0.94 23.26
N PHE A 263 -17.48 -1.10 22.23
CA PHE A 263 -16.03 -0.98 22.33
C PHE A 263 -15.49 0.41 21.99
N SER A 264 -16.31 1.27 21.37
CA SER A 264 -15.96 2.66 21.13
C SER A 264 -17.18 3.55 21.15
N ARG A 265 -17.02 4.77 21.67
CA ARG A 265 -18.01 5.84 21.61
C ARG A 265 -17.31 7.18 21.44
N PHE A 266 -17.84 8.04 20.56
CA PHE A 266 -17.28 9.36 20.31
C PHE A 266 -18.32 10.30 19.68
N ASN A 267 -18.04 11.59 19.72
CA ASN A 267 -18.83 12.62 19.07
C ASN A 267 -17.98 13.32 18.01
N VAL A 268 -18.64 13.80 16.97
CA VAL A 268 -18.08 14.64 15.90
C VAL A 268 -18.94 15.88 15.79
N HIS A 269 -18.32 17.05 15.70
CA HIS A 269 -19.01 18.33 15.46
C HIS A 269 -18.27 19.10 14.40
N GLU A 270 -19.02 19.64 13.44
CA GLU A 270 -18.48 20.45 12.35
C GLU A 270 -19.38 21.65 12.10
N ARG A 271 -18.79 22.68 11.48
CA ARG A 271 -19.47 23.92 11.18
C ARG A 271 -19.22 24.35 9.75
N ALA A 272 -20.28 24.76 9.06
CA ALA A 272 -20.17 25.30 7.71
C ALA A 272 -20.99 26.58 7.57
N GLY A 273 -20.54 27.47 6.68
CA GLY A 273 -21.21 28.73 6.40
C GLY A 273 -21.42 28.94 4.90
N THR A 274 -22.68 29.17 4.49
CA THR A 274 -23.05 29.51 3.11
C THR A 274 -24.04 30.68 3.08
N SER A 275 -24.43 31.09 1.88
CA SER A 275 -25.43 32.15 1.73
C SER A 275 -26.84 31.73 2.17
N ARG A 276 -27.10 30.41 2.28
CA ARG A 276 -28.42 29.82 2.62
C ARG A 276 -28.28 28.87 3.79
N ALA A 277 -29.24 28.92 4.72
CA ALA A 277 -29.25 28.05 5.90
C ALA A 277 -29.26 26.54 5.56
N ALA A 278 -30.12 26.13 4.62
CA ALA A 278 -30.20 24.73 4.19
C ALA A 278 -28.90 24.20 3.59
N ASP A 279 -28.20 25.03 2.80
CA ASP A 279 -26.90 24.64 2.21
C ASP A 279 -25.83 24.54 3.29
N SER A 280 -25.86 25.44 4.31
CA SER A 280 -24.93 25.39 5.45
C SER A 280 -25.15 24.14 6.29
N GLN A 281 -26.40 23.76 6.55
CA GLN A 281 -26.75 22.52 7.24
C GLN A 281 -26.23 21.30 6.48
N ARG A 282 -26.53 21.20 5.19
CA ARG A 282 -26.06 20.09 4.37
C ARG A 282 -24.52 20.00 4.34
N GLN A 283 -23.86 21.15 4.18
CA GLN A 283 -22.39 21.17 4.12
C GLN A 283 -21.75 20.82 5.49
N SER A 284 -22.31 21.32 6.61
CA SER A 284 -21.81 20.94 7.94
C SER A 284 -22.00 19.43 8.19
N MET A 285 -23.17 18.87 7.79
CA MET A 285 -23.43 17.43 7.94
C MET A 285 -22.55 16.57 7.01
N GLN A 286 -22.21 17.02 5.80
CA GLN A 286 -21.21 16.35 4.95
C GLN A 286 -19.86 16.28 5.65
N SER A 287 -19.39 17.39 6.22
CA SER A 287 -18.13 17.42 6.97
C SER A 287 -18.16 16.50 8.21
N VAL A 288 -19.29 16.46 8.92
CA VAL A 288 -19.54 15.51 10.03
C VAL A 288 -19.43 14.07 9.53
N GLY A 289 -20.08 13.76 8.38
CA GLY A 289 -20.04 12.43 7.77
C GLY A 289 -18.64 11.96 7.41
N GLU A 290 -17.87 12.82 6.74
CA GLU A 290 -16.47 12.54 6.40
C GLU A 290 -15.61 12.28 7.65
N GLN A 291 -15.79 13.08 8.69
CA GLN A 291 -15.01 12.93 9.89
C GLN A 291 -15.45 11.72 10.72
N ALA A 292 -16.75 11.45 10.81
CA ALA A 292 -17.28 10.27 11.45
C ALA A 292 -16.77 8.99 10.77
N ALA A 293 -16.83 8.91 9.44
CA ALA A 293 -16.32 7.79 8.65
C ALA A 293 -14.83 7.53 8.92
N ARG A 294 -13.99 8.58 8.91
CA ARG A 294 -12.56 8.47 9.27
C ARG A 294 -12.34 7.96 10.68
N GLN A 295 -13.10 8.44 11.66
CA GLN A 295 -12.95 7.98 13.05
C GLN A 295 -13.49 6.57 13.26
N ILE A 296 -14.59 6.18 12.60
CA ILE A 296 -15.13 4.81 12.64
C ILE A 296 -14.07 3.84 12.16
N THR A 297 -13.51 4.07 10.97
CA THR A 297 -12.48 3.19 10.39
C THR A 297 -11.25 3.09 11.28
N ALA A 298 -10.72 4.21 11.75
CA ALA A 298 -9.55 4.24 12.63
C ALA A 298 -9.79 3.49 13.96
N ARG A 299 -10.96 3.66 14.57
CA ARG A 299 -11.29 2.99 15.85
C ARG A 299 -11.60 1.52 15.68
N LEU A 300 -12.25 1.14 14.58
CA LEU A 300 -12.47 -0.25 14.21
C LEU A 300 -11.13 -0.97 13.98
N GLU A 301 -10.24 -0.38 13.21
CA GLU A 301 -8.89 -0.90 13.04
C GLU A 301 -8.12 -1.05 14.36
N ALA A 302 -8.18 -0.03 15.22
CA ALA A 302 -7.53 -0.09 16.52
C ALA A 302 -8.07 -1.25 17.37
N TYR A 303 -9.40 -1.45 17.38
CA TYR A 303 -10.03 -2.57 18.08
C TYR A 303 -9.62 -3.93 17.51
N LEU A 304 -9.55 -4.03 16.18
CA LEU A 304 -9.15 -5.27 15.50
C LEU A 304 -7.67 -5.61 15.70
N LYS A 305 -6.81 -4.60 15.93
CA LYS A 305 -5.38 -4.78 16.24
C LYS A 305 -5.11 -5.12 17.71
N THR A 306 -6.09 -4.94 18.62
CA THR A 306 -5.90 -5.32 20.03
C THR A 306 -5.88 -6.85 20.19
N LYS A 307 -5.04 -7.32 21.14
CA LYS A 307 -4.83 -8.75 21.45
C LYS A 307 -6.11 -9.43 21.95
#